data_3e1ac335ca7f96882c22c8a4df65031f
#
_entry.id   3e1ac335ca7f96882c22c8a4df65031f
#
_cell.length_a   1.000
_cell.length_b   1.000
_cell.length_c   1.000
_cell.angle_alpha   90.00
_cell.angle_beta   90.00
_cell.angle_gamma   90.00
#
_symmetry.space_group_name_H-M   'P 1'
#
loop_
_entity.id
_entity.type
_entity.pdbx_description
1 polymer ?
#
loop_
_entity_poly.entity_id
_entity_poly.type
_entity_poly.pdbx_seq_one_letter_code
_entity_poly.pdbx_strand_id
1 'polypeptide(L)'
;MTIAVILIVVIAIIGLAALVAAVKIVRPYQRGLVERLGKYKTTRDPGLTLIVPFIETMQLIDMREQVVDVPPQEVITADNVVVSVDAVVYYEATDPQRLVYNVADFFTAITKLAQTNLRNLIGDLELDNALTSRDTINTQLREVLDDATD
;
A
#
# COMPACT_ATOMS: atom_id res chain seq x y z
N MET A 1 39.91 26.06 -29.33
CA MET A 1 38.59 26.76 -29.21
C MET A 1 37.44 25.82 -29.40
N THR A 2 37.37 24.98 -30.42
CA THR A 2 36.24 24.05 -30.68
C THR A 2 35.98 23.04 -29.55
N ILE A 3 37.00 22.44 -28.95
CA ILE A 3 36.87 21.46 -27.86
C ILE A 3 36.23 22.12 -26.59
N ALA A 4 36.67 23.34 -26.26
CA ALA A 4 36.12 24.07 -25.13
C ALA A 4 34.62 24.42 -25.30
N VAL A 5 34.21 24.78 -26.51
CA VAL A 5 32.82 25.07 -26.85
C VAL A 5 31.97 23.80 -26.76
N ILE A 6 32.48 22.67 -27.29
CA ILE A 6 31.81 21.37 -27.18
C ILE A 6 31.59 20.96 -25.70
N LEU A 7 32.63 21.13 -24.87
CA LEU A 7 32.57 20.81 -23.43
C LEU A 7 31.52 21.67 -22.69
N ILE A 8 31.46 22.96 -22.98
CA ILE A 8 30.49 23.87 -22.40
C ILE A 8 29.08 23.48 -22.83
N VAL A 9 28.84 23.15 -24.08
CA VAL A 9 27.56 22.72 -24.60
C VAL A 9 27.10 21.41 -23.92
N VAL A 10 28.01 20.44 -23.79
CA VAL A 10 27.69 19.16 -23.10
C VAL A 10 27.31 19.38 -21.64
N ILE A 11 28.07 20.22 -20.91
CA ILE A 11 27.77 20.55 -19.50
C ILE A 11 26.44 21.27 -19.41
N ALA A 12 26.14 22.19 -20.31
CA ALA A 12 24.84 22.91 -20.32
C ALA A 12 23.68 21.94 -20.58
N ILE A 13 23.80 20.97 -21.48
CA ILE A 13 22.79 19.96 -21.78
C ILE A 13 22.57 19.05 -20.54
N ILE A 14 23.65 18.60 -19.91
CA ILE A 14 23.58 17.78 -18.70
C ILE A 14 22.91 18.57 -17.56
N GLY A 15 23.27 19.83 -17.37
CA GLY A 15 22.65 20.70 -16.37
C GLY A 15 21.15 20.91 -16.61
N LEU A 16 20.77 21.14 -17.85
CA LEU A 16 19.37 21.30 -18.24
C LEU A 16 18.57 19.99 -18.03
N ALA A 17 19.14 18.86 -18.43
CA ALA A 17 18.53 17.55 -18.21
C ALA A 17 18.35 17.24 -16.71
N ALA A 18 19.35 17.58 -15.89
CA ALA A 18 19.27 17.43 -14.44
C ALA A 18 18.18 18.32 -13.82
N LEU A 19 18.02 19.56 -14.28
CA LEU A 19 16.96 20.45 -13.83
C LEU A 19 15.57 19.91 -14.15
N VAL A 20 15.36 19.39 -15.35
CA VAL A 20 14.08 18.77 -15.74
C VAL A 20 13.82 17.51 -14.92
N ALA A 21 14.83 16.69 -14.67
CA ALA A 21 14.69 15.48 -13.85
C ALA A 21 14.44 15.78 -12.35
N ALA A 22 14.85 16.96 -11.87
CA ALA A 22 14.68 17.39 -10.49
C ALA A 22 13.22 17.72 -10.16
N VAL A 23 12.42 18.13 -11.15
CA VAL A 23 11.03 18.51 -10.95
C VAL A 23 10.14 17.28 -11.00
N LYS A 24 9.43 17.00 -9.89
CA LYS A 24 8.43 15.93 -9.79
C LYS A 24 7.10 16.50 -9.35
N ILE A 25 6.03 15.98 -9.92
CA ILE A 25 4.65 16.36 -9.58
C ILE A 25 4.03 15.22 -8.81
N VAL A 26 3.57 15.52 -7.60
CA VAL A 26 2.78 14.62 -6.75
C VAL A 26 1.30 14.96 -6.94
N ARG A 27 0.50 13.99 -7.36
CA ARG A 27 -0.94 14.20 -7.59
C ARG A 27 -1.71 14.33 -6.28
N PRO A 28 -2.92 14.94 -6.26
CA PRO A 28 -3.69 15.17 -5.03
C PRO A 28 -4.01 13.92 -4.21
N TYR A 29 -4.14 12.77 -4.88
CA TYR A 29 -4.44 11.49 -4.26
C TYR A 29 -3.20 10.65 -3.94
N GLN A 30 -2.00 11.21 -4.10
CA GLN A 30 -0.73 10.53 -3.88
C GLN A 30 0.11 11.25 -2.83
N ARG A 31 0.99 10.49 -2.19
CA ARG A 31 2.08 10.99 -1.35
C ARG A 31 3.41 10.56 -1.96
N GLY A 32 4.37 11.45 -1.94
CA GLY A 32 5.73 11.16 -2.44
C GLY A 32 6.66 10.79 -1.29
N LEU A 33 7.10 9.53 -1.24
CA LEU A 33 8.18 9.10 -0.35
C LEU A 33 9.51 9.41 -1.00
N VAL A 34 10.29 10.29 -0.38
CA VAL A 34 11.62 10.66 -0.87
C VAL A 34 12.68 9.90 -0.09
N GLU A 35 13.45 9.11 -0.81
CA GLU A 35 14.63 8.40 -0.31
C GLU A 35 15.90 9.09 -0.80
N ARG A 36 16.88 9.18 0.06
CA ARG A 36 18.21 9.69 -0.28
C ARG A 36 19.24 8.60 -0.03
N LEU A 37 19.89 8.13 -1.10
CA LEU A 37 20.89 7.05 -1.04
C LEU A 37 20.39 5.82 -0.27
N GLY A 38 19.14 5.40 -0.49
CA GLY A 38 18.53 4.24 0.16
C GLY A 38 18.05 4.47 1.58
N LYS A 39 18.04 5.71 2.08
CA LYS A 39 17.45 6.06 3.38
C LYS A 39 16.23 6.94 3.17
N TYR A 40 15.17 6.64 3.93
CA TYR A 40 14.02 7.53 4.02
C TYR A 40 14.45 8.94 4.46
N LYS A 41 14.01 9.94 3.73
CA LYS A 41 14.28 11.35 4.03
C LYS A 41 13.05 12.09 4.51
N THR A 42 11.98 12.02 3.74
CA THR A 42 10.74 12.75 4.03
C THR A 42 9.59 12.28 3.14
N THR A 43 8.37 12.49 3.62
CA THR A 43 7.14 12.37 2.82
C THR A 43 6.78 13.73 2.27
N ARG A 44 6.40 13.80 0.99
CA ARG A 44 5.97 15.02 0.30
C ARG A 44 4.48 15.00 0.04
N ASP A 45 3.86 16.14 0.35
CA ASP A 45 2.45 16.39 0.03
C ASP A 45 2.22 16.60 -1.47
N PRO A 46 0.97 16.53 -1.92
CA PRO A 46 0.62 16.83 -3.29
C PRO A 46 1.08 18.20 -3.74
N GLY A 47 1.56 18.27 -4.97
CA GLY A 47 2.06 19.49 -5.58
C GLY A 47 3.38 19.30 -6.28
N LEU A 48 4.04 20.43 -6.57
CA LEU A 48 5.33 20.45 -7.22
C LEU A 48 6.45 20.23 -6.18
N THR A 49 7.25 19.20 -6.39
CA THR A 49 8.35 18.82 -5.51
C THR A 49 9.67 18.82 -6.28
N LEU A 50 10.70 19.37 -5.66
CA LEU A 50 12.06 19.33 -6.17
C LEU A 50 12.84 18.22 -5.46
N ILE A 51 13.46 17.35 -6.24
CA ILE A 51 14.37 16.31 -5.75
C ILE A 51 15.74 16.50 -6.38
N VAL A 52 16.78 15.99 -5.72
CA VAL A 52 18.14 15.99 -6.26
C VAL A 52 18.30 14.74 -7.14
N PRO A 53 18.35 14.87 -8.48
CA PRO A 53 18.48 13.71 -9.36
C PRO A 53 19.78 12.95 -9.04
N PHE A 54 19.79 11.64 -9.28
CA PHE A 54 20.86 10.67 -8.98
C PHE A 54 21.09 10.37 -7.49
N ILE A 55 20.76 11.27 -6.56
CA ILE A 55 20.95 11.10 -5.12
C ILE A 55 19.63 10.78 -4.42
N GLU A 56 18.55 11.35 -4.89
CA GLU A 56 17.21 11.19 -4.33
C GLU A 56 16.29 10.46 -5.30
N THR A 57 15.55 9.50 -4.77
CA THR A 57 14.50 8.77 -5.48
C THR A 57 13.17 9.09 -4.84
N MET A 58 12.12 9.22 -5.64
CA MET A 58 10.77 9.45 -5.12
C MET A 58 9.86 8.32 -5.57
N GLN A 59 9.24 7.65 -4.61
CA GLN A 59 8.17 6.67 -4.81
C GLN A 59 6.82 7.32 -4.54
N LEU A 60 5.89 7.18 -5.48
CA LEU A 60 4.52 7.70 -5.35
C LEU A 60 3.61 6.61 -4.79
N ILE A 61 2.95 6.91 -3.68
CA ILE A 61 2.02 6.01 -3.00
C ILE A 61 0.61 6.57 -3.15
N ASP A 62 -0.31 5.73 -3.62
CA ASP A 62 -1.72 6.07 -3.73
C ASP A 62 -2.39 5.98 -2.36
N MET A 63 -3.03 7.06 -1.93
CA MET A 63 -3.67 7.18 -0.62
C MET A 63 -5.18 6.95 -0.67
N ARG A 64 -5.73 6.63 -1.84
CA ARG A 64 -7.17 6.33 -1.97
C ARG A 64 -7.49 4.97 -1.38
N GLU A 65 -8.75 4.80 -1.05
CA GLU A 65 -9.30 3.51 -0.68
C GLU A 65 -8.98 2.45 -1.75
N GLN A 66 -8.47 1.33 -1.30
CA GLN A 66 -8.07 0.19 -2.12
C GLN A 66 -8.94 -1.01 -1.75
N VAL A 67 -9.10 -1.92 -2.69
CA VAL A 67 -9.91 -3.13 -2.52
C VAL A 67 -9.01 -4.35 -2.64
N VAL A 68 -9.07 -5.24 -1.65
CA VAL A 68 -8.42 -6.54 -1.67
C VAL A 68 -9.48 -7.62 -1.67
N ASP A 69 -9.46 -8.43 -2.70
CA ASP A 69 -10.32 -9.60 -2.82
C ASP A 69 -9.70 -10.79 -2.07
N VAL A 70 -10.43 -11.33 -1.11
CA VAL A 70 -10.04 -12.51 -0.34
C VAL A 70 -10.68 -13.73 -1.00
N PRO A 71 -9.88 -14.60 -1.63
CA PRO A 71 -10.42 -15.72 -2.41
C PRO A 71 -11.25 -16.67 -1.54
N PRO A 72 -12.28 -17.30 -2.12
CA PRO A 72 -13.16 -18.22 -1.41
C PRO A 72 -12.37 -19.39 -0.82
N GLN A 73 -12.78 -19.79 0.39
CA GLN A 73 -12.22 -20.93 1.09
C GLN A 73 -13.31 -21.77 1.75
N GLU A 74 -13.07 -23.04 1.86
CA GLU A 74 -13.96 -23.97 2.57
C GLU A 74 -13.64 -23.91 4.08
N VAL A 75 -14.68 -23.77 4.89
CA VAL A 75 -14.62 -23.76 6.35
C VAL A 75 -15.66 -24.73 6.89
N ILE A 76 -15.34 -25.42 7.98
CA ILE A 76 -16.25 -26.30 8.68
C ILE A 76 -16.79 -25.51 9.89
N THR A 77 -18.10 -25.36 9.95
CA THR A 77 -18.80 -24.70 11.06
C THR A 77 -18.83 -25.57 12.32
N ALA A 78 -19.23 -24.99 13.47
CA ALA A 78 -19.30 -25.68 14.76
C ALA A 78 -20.24 -26.89 14.74
N ASP A 79 -21.30 -26.84 13.92
CA ASP A 79 -22.26 -27.94 13.68
C ASP A 79 -21.82 -28.92 12.57
N ASN A 80 -20.55 -28.88 12.20
CA ASN A 80 -19.90 -29.79 11.25
C ASN A 80 -20.43 -29.71 9.81
N VAL A 81 -20.82 -28.51 9.37
CA VAL A 81 -21.26 -28.24 7.99
C VAL A 81 -20.14 -27.54 7.23
N VAL A 82 -19.84 -28.00 6.01
CA VAL A 82 -18.87 -27.35 5.13
C VAL A 82 -19.54 -26.18 4.41
N VAL A 83 -18.96 -24.99 4.56
CA VAL A 83 -19.40 -23.77 3.89
C VAL A 83 -18.25 -23.14 3.11
N SER A 84 -18.56 -22.52 1.96
CA SER A 84 -17.60 -21.71 1.22
C SER A 84 -17.79 -20.25 1.59
N VAL A 85 -16.73 -19.60 2.01
CA VAL A 85 -16.74 -18.20 2.43
C VAL A 85 -15.69 -17.41 1.65
N ASP A 86 -16.08 -16.22 1.21
CA ASP A 86 -15.24 -15.21 0.60
C ASP A 86 -15.45 -13.86 1.28
N ALA A 87 -14.53 -12.94 1.07
CA ALA A 87 -14.63 -11.60 1.62
C ALA A 87 -13.97 -10.58 0.71
N VAL A 88 -14.36 -9.33 0.87
CA VAL A 88 -13.73 -8.17 0.23
C VAL A 88 -13.32 -7.21 1.33
N VAL A 89 -12.05 -6.84 1.35
CA VAL A 89 -11.49 -5.92 2.33
C VAL A 89 -11.24 -4.58 1.66
N TYR A 90 -11.83 -3.52 2.20
CA TYR A 90 -11.55 -2.14 1.82
C TYR A 90 -10.58 -1.56 2.83
N TYR A 91 -9.51 -0.95 2.37
CA TYR A 91 -8.54 -0.29 3.24
C TYR A 91 -8.04 1.02 2.62
N GLU A 92 -7.67 1.96 3.47
CA GLU A 92 -7.08 3.23 3.10
C GLU A 92 -5.72 3.37 3.79
N ALA A 93 -4.69 3.77 3.04
CA ALA A 93 -3.37 4.00 3.60
C ALA A 93 -3.36 5.31 4.41
N THR A 94 -3.13 5.24 5.71
CA THR A 94 -3.02 6.41 6.60
C THR A 94 -1.59 6.95 6.61
N ASP A 95 -0.60 6.05 6.72
CA ASP A 95 0.82 6.38 6.74
C ASP A 95 1.56 5.68 5.59
N PRO A 96 1.96 6.42 4.55
CA PRO A 96 2.65 5.85 3.40
C PRO A 96 4.04 5.30 3.76
N GLN A 97 4.68 5.79 4.82
CA GLN A 97 5.98 5.30 5.25
C GLN A 97 5.85 3.89 5.85
N ARG A 98 4.90 3.70 6.75
CA ARG A 98 4.64 2.38 7.35
C ARG A 98 4.23 1.36 6.29
N LEU A 99 3.36 1.75 5.36
CA LEU A 99 2.89 0.88 4.27
C LEU A 99 4.05 0.31 3.43
N VAL A 100 5.07 1.12 3.14
CA VAL A 100 6.17 0.72 2.26
C VAL A 100 7.29 0.00 3.00
N TYR A 101 7.61 0.42 4.23
CA TYR A 101 8.81 -0.07 4.91
C TYR A 101 8.55 -1.14 5.97
N ASN A 102 7.33 -1.22 6.54
CA ASN A 102 7.06 -2.19 7.60
C ASN A 102 6.68 -3.56 7.05
N VAL A 103 6.02 -3.63 5.88
CA VAL A 103 5.54 -4.89 5.31
C VAL A 103 6.03 -5.02 3.87
N ALA A 104 6.75 -6.09 3.56
CA ALA A 104 7.30 -6.33 2.23
C ALA A 104 6.20 -6.52 1.17
N ASP A 105 5.09 -7.19 1.54
CA ASP A 105 3.92 -7.41 0.69
C ASP A 105 2.65 -7.27 1.54
N PHE A 106 2.18 -6.05 1.62
CA PHE A 106 0.98 -5.70 2.40
C PHE A 106 -0.27 -6.43 1.90
N PHE A 107 -0.45 -6.55 0.58
CA PHE A 107 -1.62 -7.18 0.01
C PHE A 107 -1.69 -8.68 0.36
N THR A 108 -0.59 -9.38 0.23
CA THR A 108 -0.53 -10.80 0.62
C THR A 108 -0.71 -10.96 2.13
N ALA A 109 -0.12 -10.08 2.95
CA ALA A 109 -0.24 -10.14 4.40
C ALA A 109 -1.70 -9.95 4.85
N ILE A 110 -2.38 -8.89 4.39
CA ILE A 110 -3.78 -8.61 4.76
C ILE A 110 -4.73 -9.70 4.24
N THR A 111 -4.50 -10.22 3.03
CA THR A 111 -5.29 -11.33 2.49
C THR A 111 -5.18 -12.58 3.36
N LYS A 112 -3.97 -12.95 3.77
CA LYS A 112 -3.74 -14.14 4.62
C LYS A 112 -4.30 -13.94 6.02
N LEU A 113 -4.16 -12.76 6.58
CA LEU A 113 -4.73 -12.42 7.88
C LEU A 113 -6.26 -12.50 7.83
N ALA A 114 -6.88 -11.90 6.83
CA ALA A 114 -8.32 -11.96 6.62
C ALA A 114 -8.81 -13.40 6.44
N GLN A 115 -8.14 -14.20 5.61
CA GLN A 115 -8.48 -15.63 5.41
C GLN A 115 -8.45 -16.42 6.71
N THR A 116 -7.39 -16.24 7.52
CA THR A 116 -7.20 -16.98 8.77
C THR A 116 -8.27 -16.60 9.79
N ASN A 117 -8.53 -15.31 9.97
CA ASN A 117 -9.52 -14.84 10.94
C ASN A 117 -10.96 -15.15 10.49
N LEU A 118 -11.27 -15.02 9.20
CA LEU A 118 -12.56 -15.41 8.66
C LEU A 118 -12.84 -16.90 8.90
N ARG A 119 -11.84 -17.76 8.69
CA ARG A 119 -11.95 -19.19 8.98
C ARG A 119 -12.24 -19.46 10.47
N ASN A 120 -11.53 -18.78 11.37
CA ASN A 120 -11.72 -18.95 12.81
C ASN A 120 -13.12 -18.47 13.21
N LEU A 121 -13.51 -17.26 12.80
CA LEU A 121 -14.81 -16.68 13.15
C LEU A 121 -15.98 -17.53 12.65
N ILE A 122 -15.93 -18.03 11.42
CA ILE A 122 -16.98 -18.89 10.87
C ILE A 122 -16.93 -20.28 11.48
N GLY A 123 -15.75 -20.83 11.76
CA GLY A 123 -15.58 -22.15 12.37
C GLY A 123 -16.14 -22.25 13.79
N ASP A 124 -16.15 -21.14 14.52
CA ASP A 124 -16.69 -21.06 15.88
C ASP A 124 -18.23 -20.87 15.91
N LEU A 125 -18.87 -20.64 14.77
CA LEU A 125 -20.31 -20.43 14.65
C LEU A 125 -21.04 -21.64 14.09
N GLU A 126 -22.30 -21.84 14.49
CA GLU A 126 -23.22 -22.72 13.82
C GLU A 126 -23.69 -22.09 12.50
N LEU A 127 -24.10 -22.93 11.53
CA LEU A 127 -24.49 -22.47 10.19
C LEU A 127 -25.54 -21.35 10.22
N ASP A 128 -26.59 -21.50 11.02
CA ASP A 128 -27.66 -20.50 11.13
C ASP A 128 -27.12 -19.15 11.65
N ASN A 129 -26.22 -19.19 12.64
CA ASN A 129 -25.58 -18.01 13.18
C ASN A 129 -24.60 -17.38 12.17
N ALA A 130 -23.85 -18.17 11.43
CA ALA A 130 -22.94 -17.68 10.37
C ALA A 130 -23.72 -16.96 9.27
N LEU A 131 -24.90 -17.40 8.92
CA LEU A 131 -25.74 -16.76 7.89
C LEU A 131 -26.43 -15.47 8.39
N THR A 132 -26.76 -15.40 9.67
CA THR A 132 -27.55 -14.29 10.25
C THR A 132 -26.69 -13.22 10.93
N SER A 133 -25.48 -13.55 11.38
CA SER A 133 -24.61 -12.66 12.18
C SER A 133 -23.55 -11.92 11.35
N ARG A 134 -23.83 -11.58 10.09
CA ARG A 134 -22.88 -10.91 9.19
C ARG A 134 -22.29 -9.63 9.78
N ASP A 135 -23.11 -8.81 10.42
CA ASP A 135 -22.65 -7.55 11.01
C ASP A 135 -21.66 -7.77 12.16
N THR A 136 -21.91 -8.81 12.98
CA THR A 136 -21.00 -9.19 14.07
C THR A 136 -19.66 -9.70 13.52
N ILE A 137 -19.72 -10.57 12.52
CA ILE A 137 -18.52 -11.12 11.85
C ILE A 137 -17.71 -9.98 11.23
N ASN A 138 -18.36 -9.06 10.50
CA ASN A 138 -17.70 -7.91 9.88
C ASN A 138 -17.03 -7.00 10.92
N THR A 139 -17.69 -6.77 12.06
CA THR A 139 -17.14 -5.94 13.14
C THR A 139 -15.90 -6.59 13.76
N GLN A 140 -15.98 -7.87 14.08
CA GLN A 140 -14.85 -8.62 14.66
C GLN A 140 -13.68 -8.76 13.69
N LEU A 141 -13.97 -9.00 12.40
CA LEU A 141 -12.92 -9.09 11.38
C LEU A 141 -12.23 -7.74 11.18
N ARG A 142 -12.99 -6.64 11.17
CA ARG A 142 -12.44 -5.29 11.10
C ARG A 142 -11.52 -5.01 12.29
N GLU A 143 -11.96 -5.27 13.51
CA GLU A 143 -11.19 -5.04 14.75
C GLU A 143 -9.83 -5.77 14.70
N VAL A 144 -9.82 -7.03 14.27
CA VAL A 144 -8.59 -7.82 14.14
C VAL A 144 -7.67 -7.29 13.03
N LEU A 145 -8.24 -6.83 11.91
CA LEU A 145 -7.46 -6.26 10.81
C LEU A 145 -6.87 -4.91 11.21
N ASP A 146 -7.63 -4.04 11.88
CA ASP A 146 -7.18 -2.74 12.34
C ASP A 146 -6.04 -2.89 13.37
N ASP A 147 -6.19 -3.80 14.36
CA ASP A 147 -5.14 -4.07 15.37
C ASP A 147 -3.83 -4.58 14.75
N ALA A 148 -3.90 -5.33 13.67
CA ALA A 148 -2.73 -5.86 12.98
C ALA A 148 -2.06 -4.87 12.02
N THR A 149 -2.73 -3.77 11.65
CA THR A 149 -2.24 -2.79 10.68
C THR A 149 -1.80 -1.46 11.30
N ASP A 150 -2.05 -1.24 12.59
CA ASP A 150 -1.64 -0.06 13.36
C ASP A 150 -0.19 -0.18 13.85
#